data_7013104880e552599c21ac7257ab1f2e
#
_entry.id   7013104880e552599c21ac7257ab1f2e
#
_cell.length_a   1.000
_cell.length_b   1.000
_cell.length_c   1.000
_cell.angle_alpha   90.00
_cell.angle_beta   90.00
_cell.angle_gamma   90.00
#
_symmetry.space_group_name_H-M   'P 1'
#
loop_
_entity.id
_entity.type
_entity.pdbx_description
1 polymer ?
#
loop_
_entity_poly.entity_id
_entity_poly.type
_entity_poly.pdbx_seq_one_letter_code
_entity_poly.pdbx_strand_id
1 'polypeptide(L)'
;MIPTDEYFPHMAQGIAASDQIIKDKPEMVHAFVKAALRGMKDIMDDPATAADDFVKFVPEWKGKEDQVKAAFVYYDKLVYPGQKQPGEVNAERLAKLQDFYLAKGLIKNKTPVEDLYTNQFIK
;
A
#
# COMPACT_ATOMS: atom_id res chain seq x y z
N MET A 1 18.20 -5.10 -9.55
CA MET A 1 17.45 -4.67 -8.33
C MET A 1 17.33 -5.88 -7.45
N ILE A 2 17.67 -5.79 -6.17
CA ILE A 2 17.56 -6.92 -5.22
C ILE A 2 16.18 -6.79 -4.54
N PRO A 3 15.30 -7.80 -4.65
CA PRO A 3 14.01 -7.77 -3.96
C PRO A 3 14.23 -7.81 -2.45
N THR A 4 13.80 -6.78 -1.74
CA THR A 4 13.99 -6.72 -0.29
C THR A 4 13.06 -7.68 0.47
N ASP A 5 11.98 -8.11 -0.15
CA ASP A 5 10.98 -9.00 0.44
C ASP A 5 11.55 -10.40 0.78
N GLU A 6 12.60 -10.83 0.07
CA GLU A 6 13.33 -12.07 0.36
C GLU A 6 14.11 -12.00 1.69
N TYR A 7 14.50 -10.80 2.12
CA TYR A 7 15.34 -10.58 3.28
C TYR A 7 14.62 -9.90 4.44
N PHE A 8 13.51 -9.25 4.14
CA PHE A 8 12.81 -8.41 5.08
C PHE A 8 11.29 -8.40 4.80
N PRO A 9 10.48 -9.05 5.66
CA PRO A 9 9.04 -9.19 5.47
C PRO A 9 8.32 -7.87 5.82
N HIS A 10 8.42 -6.85 4.98
CA HIS A 10 7.79 -5.56 5.21
C HIS A 10 6.59 -5.33 4.29
N MET A 11 5.73 -4.41 4.68
CA MET A 11 4.71 -3.84 3.82
C MET A 11 5.32 -2.66 3.07
N ALA A 12 5.13 -2.61 1.75
CA ALA A 12 5.73 -1.57 0.93
C ALA A 12 5.07 -0.20 1.18
N GLN A 13 3.76 -0.15 1.28
CA GLN A 13 2.96 1.07 1.44
C GLN A 13 1.73 0.78 2.27
N GLY A 14 1.24 1.80 2.97
CA GLY A 14 0.00 1.73 3.74
C GLY A 14 -0.67 3.11 3.78
N ILE A 15 -1.99 3.10 3.92
CA ILE A 15 -2.75 4.31 4.20
C ILE A 15 -2.80 4.45 5.72
N ALA A 16 -2.30 5.58 6.24
CA ALA A 16 -2.37 5.90 7.66
C ALA A 16 -3.42 6.98 7.90
N ALA A 17 -4.20 6.82 8.95
CA ALA A 17 -5.17 7.80 9.43
C ALA A 17 -5.13 7.88 10.95
N SER A 18 -5.43 9.04 11.53
CA SER A 18 -5.55 9.15 12.98
C SER A 18 -6.86 8.53 13.47
N ASP A 19 -6.87 8.01 14.71
CA ASP A 19 -8.06 7.47 15.35
C ASP A 19 -9.20 8.48 15.37
N GLN A 20 -8.88 9.77 15.55
CA GLN A 20 -9.84 10.86 15.51
C GLN A 20 -10.55 10.95 14.13
N ILE A 21 -9.81 10.89 13.02
CA ILE A 21 -10.40 10.92 11.67
C ILE A 21 -11.23 9.67 11.41
N ILE A 22 -10.72 8.51 11.82
CA ILE A 22 -11.44 7.23 11.68
C ILE A 22 -12.79 7.30 12.41
N LYS A 23 -12.82 7.90 13.60
CA LYS A 23 -14.03 8.04 14.41
C LYS A 23 -14.97 9.11 13.86
N ASP A 24 -14.46 10.29 13.54
CA ASP A 24 -15.29 11.46 13.23
C ASP A 24 -15.75 11.51 11.76
N LYS A 25 -14.98 10.90 10.86
CA LYS A 25 -15.21 10.96 9.40
C LYS A 25 -15.00 9.62 8.71
N PRO A 26 -15.64 8.53 9.19
CA PRO A 26 -15.42 7.18 8.64
C PRO A 26 -15.76 7.08 7.15
N GLU A 27 -16.80 7.78 6.71
CA GLU A 27 -17.19 7.81 5.29
C GLU A 27 -16.11 8.44 4.39
N MET A 28 -15.43 9.47 4.88
CA MET A 28 -14.32 10.08 4.15
C MET A 28 -13.14 9.11 4.04
N VAL A 29 -12.81 8.40 5.12
CA VAL A 29 -11.76 7.38 5.12
C VAL A 29 -12.11 6.25 4.15
N HIS A 30 -13.35 5.77 4.20
CA HIS A 30 -13.83 4.73 3.27
C HIS A 30 -13.75 5.19 1.82
N ALA A 31 -14.22 6.40 1.50
CA ALA A 31 -14.18 6.94 0.14
C ALA A 31 -12.74 7.07 -0.37
N PHE A 32 -11.81 7.52 0.47
CA PHE A 32 -10.39 7.61 0.13
C PHE A 32 -9.77 6.25 -0.13
N VAL A 33 -9.97 5.28 0.77
CA VAL A 33 -9.46 3.92 0.62
C VAL A 33 -10.01 3.27 -0.64
N LYS A 34 -11.32 3.40 -0.89
CA LYS A 34 -11.96 2.88 -2.09
C LYS A 34 -11.38 3.48 -3.38
N ALA A 35 -11.12 4.79 -3.40
CA ALA A 35 -10.50 5.45 -4.54
C ALA A 35 -9.06 4.95 -4.77
N ALA A 36 -8.26 4.79 -3.70
CA ALA A 36 -6.91 4.26 -3.77
C ALA A 36 -6.88 2.81 -4.29
N LEU A 37 -7.78 1.95 -3.79
CA LEU A 37 -7.90 0.56 -4.24
C LEU A 37 -8.36 0.46 -5.69
N ARG A 38 -9.22 1.38 -6.15
CA ARG A 38 -9.61 1.47 -7.55
C ARG A 38 -8.40 1.82 -8.42
N GLY A 39 -7.62 2.84 -8.05
CA GLY A 39 -6.39 3.18 -8.79
C GLY A 39 -5.39 2.03 -8.84
N MET A 40 -5.24 1.27 -7.73
CA MET A 40 -4.43 0.06 -7.72
C MET A 40 -4.95 -1.00 -8.70
N LYS A 41 -6.27 -1.19 -8.76
CA LYS A 41 -6.91 -2.10 -9.72
C LYS A 41 -6.68 -1.64 -11.16
N ASP A 42 -6.83 -0.35 -11.45
CA ASP A 42 -6.60 0.21 -12.79
C ASP A 42 -5.15 -0.04 -13.25
N ILE A 43 -4.17 0.06 -12.34
CA ILE A 43 -2.77 -0.29 -12.62
C ILE A 43 -2.61 -1.78 -12.95
N MET A 44 -3.29 -2.67 -12.22
CA MET A 44 -3.21 -4.13 -12.48
C MET A 44 -3.93 -4.53 -13.77
N ASP A 45 -5.03 -3.86 -14.11
CA ASP A 45 -5.80 -4.17 -15.30
C ASP A 45 -5.09 -3.67 -16.58
N ASP A 46 -4.57 -2.44 -16.57
CA ASP A 46 -3.84 -1.84 -17.70
C ASP A 46 -2.84 -0.79 -17.22
N PRO A 47 -1.58 -1.20 -16.93
CA PRO A 47 -0.54 -0.28 -16.47
C PRO A 47 -0.23 0.87 -17.45
N ALA A 48 -0.47 0.67 -18.75
CA ALA A 48 -0.19 1.71 -19.74
C ALA A 48 -1.22 2.83 -19.67
N THR A 49 -2.50 2.49 -19.73
CA THR A 49 -3.60 3.46 -19.59
C THR A 49 -3.55 4.14 -18.23
N ALA A 50 -3.27 3.40 -17.14
CA ALA A 50 -3.12 3.97 -15.81
C ALA A 50 -1.97 4.99 -15.74
N ALA A 51 -0.85 4.75 -16.44
CA ALA A 51 0.27 5.69 -16.50
C ALA A 51 -0.10 6.98 -17.24
N ASP A 52 -0.81 6.87 -18.37
CA ASP A 52 -1.29 8.02 -19.12
C ASP A 52 -2.27 8.86 -18.29
N ASP A 53 -3.16 8.21 -17.55
CA ASP A 53 -4.09 8.90 -16.65
C ASP A 53 -3.37 9.55 -15.49
N PHE A 54 -2.40 8.88 -14.88
CA PHE A 54 -1.59 9.45 -13.80
C PHE A 54 -0.91 10.75 -14.24
N VAL A 55 -0.28 10.77 -15.40
CA VAL A 55 0.43 11.95 -15.91
C VAL A 55 -0.51 13.13 -16.19
N LYS A 56 -1.79 12.90 -16.53
CA LYS A 56 -2.78 13.96 -16.68
C LYS A 56 -3.03 14.73 -15.37
N PHE A 57 -2.98 14.02 -14.23
CA PHE A 57 -3.24 14.60 -12.90
C PHE A 57 -1.97 15.01 -12.15
N VAL A 58 -0.80 14.54 -12.58
CA VAL A 58 0.50 14.83 -11.96
C VAL A 58 1.45 15.44 -13.01
N PRO A 59 1.31 16.74 -13.32
CA PRO A 59 2.01 17.40 -14.43
C PRO A 59 3.54 17.33 -14.38
N GLU A 60 4.12 17.11 -13.20
CA GLU A 60 5.57 16.96 -12.99
C GLU A 60 6.15 15.73 -13.69
N TRP A 61 5.30 14.79 -14.06
CA TRP A 61 5.65 13.57 -14.79
C TRP A 61 5.39 13.68 -16.29
N LYS A 62 4.90 14.81 -16.77
CA LYS A 62 4.68 15.05 -18.20
C LYS A 62 5.99 14.88 -18.99
N GLY A 63 5.94 14.07 -20.05
CA GLY A 63 7.12 13.70 -20.85
C GLY A 63 7.95 12.54 -20.24
N LYS A 64 7.46 11.91 -19.17
CA LYS A 64 8.08 10.75 -18.51
C LYS A 64 7.11 9.55 -18.44
N GLU A 65 6.16 9.50 -19.34
CA GLU A 65 5.09 8.50 -19.38
C GLU A 65 5.66 7.07 -19.40
N ASP A 66 6.72 6.82 -20.17
CA ASP A 66 7.39 5.53 -20.22
C ASP A 66 7.99 5.10 -18.85
N GLN A 67 8.48 6.06 -18.07
CA GLN A 67 9.02 5.78 -16.74
C GLN A 67 7.90 5.41 -15.76
N VAL A 68 6.77 6.12 -15.82
CA VAL A 68 5.59 5.81 -15.00
C VAL A 68 5.05 4.44 -15.38
N LYS A 69 4.92 4.16 -16.69
CA LYS A 69 4.49 2.86 -17.19
C LYS A 69 5.40 1.72 -16.71
N ALA A 70 6.71 1.91 -16.80
CA ALA A 70 7.67 0.91 -16.32
C ALA A 70 7.52 0.65 -14.81
N ALA A 71 7.28 1.70 -14.01
CA ALA A 71 7.01 1.58 -12.58
C ALA A 71 5.69 0.83 -12.32
N PHE A 72 4.62 1.13 -13.05
CA PHE A 72 3.32 0.49 -12.88
C PHE A 72 3.34 -0.98 -13.30
N VAL A 73 4.04 -1.33 -14.38
CA VAL A 73 4.30 -2.73 -14.76
C VAL A 73 5.07 -3.48 -13.66
N TYR A 74 6.01 -2.80 -12.99
CA TYR A 74 6.72 -3.37 -11.86
C TYR A 74 5.79 -3.61 -10.67
N TYR A 75 4.92 -2.65 -10.33
CA TYR A 75 3.94 -2.80 -9.27
C TYR A 75 2.96 -3.95 -9.55
N ASP A 76 2.42 -4.02 -10.76
CA ASP A 76 1.53 -5.09 -11.18
C ASP A 76 2.17 -6.48 -11.01
N LYS A 77 3.43 -6.63 -11.43
CA LYS A 77 4.09 -7.94 -11.44
C LYS A 77 4.68 -8.37 -10.11
N LEU A 78 5.15 -7.43 -9.27
CA LEU A 78 5.99 -7.76 -8.12
C LEU A 78 5.49 -7.21 -6.78
N VAL A 79 4.62 -6.20 -6.78
CA VAL A 79 4.17 -5.57 -5.54
C VAL A 79 2.75 -5.98 -5.16
N TYR A 80 1.83 -5.97 -6.12
CA TYR A 80 0.41 -6.24 -5.86
C TYR A 80 -0.01 -7.72 -5.83
N PRO A 81 0.69 -8.68 -6.49
CA PRO A 81 0.29 -10.08 -6.47
C PRO A 81 0.29 -10.71 -5.07
N GLY A 82 -0.52 -11.76 -4.91
CA GLY A 82 -0.54 -12.56 -3.67
C GLY A 82 -1.41 -12.03 -2.53
N GLN A 83 -2.08 -10.91 -2.70
CA GLN A 83 -3.09 -10.43 -1.75
C GLN A 83 -4.39 -11.23 -1.92
N LYS A 84 -4.99 -11.70 -0.81
CA LYS A 84 -6.34 -12.30 -0.84
C LYS A 84 -7.39 -11.28 -1.27
N GLN A 85 -7.29 -10.09 -0.73
CA GLN A 85 -8.10 -8.94 -1.06
C GLN A 85 -7.18 -7.72 -1.20
N PRO A 86 -7.27 -6.94 -2.28
CA PRO A 86 -6.48 -5.73 -2.44
C PRO A 86 -6.61 -4.80 -1.25
N GLY A 87 -5.46 -4.36 -0.72
CA GLY A 87 -5.40 -3.48 0.45
C GLY A 87 -5.54 -4.17 1.81
N GLU A 88 -5.70 -5.50 1.86
CA GLU A 88 -5.78 -6.23 3.13
C GLU A 88 -4.43 -6.20 3.86
N VAL A 89 -4.46 -5.76 5.12
CA VAL A 89 -3.31 -5.88 6.01
C VAL A 89 -3.25 -7.30 6.55
N ASN A 90 -2.12 -7.97 6.33
CA ASN A 90 -1.84 -9.31 6.86
C ASN A 90 -1.24 -9.21 8.27
N ALA A 91 -2.02 -9.62 9.28
CA ALA A 91 -1.62 -9.57 10.69
C ALA A 91 -0.33 -10.33 11.00
N GLU A 92 -0.13 -11.49 10.37
CA GLU A 92 1.07 -12.31 10.59
C GLU A 92 2.34 -11.60 10.07
N ARG A 93 2.26 -10.98 8.88
CA ARG A 93 3.38 -10.19 8.35
C ARG A 93 3.69 -9.00 9.25
N LEU A 94 2.66 -8.34 9.79
CA LEU A 94 2.82 -7.20 10.70
C LEU A 94 3.46 -7.63 12.03
N ALA A 95 3.07 -8.79 12.57
CA ALA A 95 3.70 -9.37 13.76
C ALA A 95 5.20 -9.67 13.51
N LYS A 96 5.54 -10.32 12.40
CA LYS A 96 6.94 -10.61 12.01
C LYS A 96 7.76 -9.32 11.83
N LEU A 97 7.13 -8.27 11.30
CA LEU A 97 7.78 -6.96 11.17
C LEU A 97 8.14 -6.36 12.52
N GLN A 98 7.23 -6.44 13.51
CA GLN A 98 7.52 -6.00 14.87
C GLN A 98 8.65 -6.82 15.52
N ASP A 99 8.67 -8.15 15.30
CA ASP A 99 9.73 -9.03 15.79
C ASP A 99 11.10 -8.59 15.24
N PHE A 100 11.15 -8.31 13.96
CA PHE A 100 12.37 -7.82 13.31
C PHE A 100 12.80 -6.46 13.88
N TYR A 101 11.89 -5.51 14.01
CA TYR A 101 12.20 -4.18 14.54
C TYR A 101 12.65 -4.23 15.99
N LEU A 102 12.05 -5.08 16.83
CA LEU A 102 12.47 -5.28 18.20
C LEU A 102 13.86 -5.89 18.26
N ALA A 103 14.13 -6.94 17.48
CA ALA A 103 15.44 -7.60 17.42
C ALA A 103 16.56 -6.67 16.95
N LYS A 104 16.23 -5.67 16.10
CA LYS A 104 17.18 -4.65 15.63
C LYS A 104 17.24 -3.40 16.52
N GLY A 105 16.50 -3.35 17.63
CA GLY A 105 16.45 -2.21 18.53
C GLY A 105 15.79 -0.95 17.95
N LEU A 106 15.04 -1.10 16.86
CA LEU A 106 14.33 0.01 16.21
C LEU A 106 13.06 0.40 16.97
N ILE A 107 12.47 -0.55 17.70
CA ILE A 107 11.39 -0.31 18.66
C ILE A 107 11.79 -0.90 20.01
N LYS A 108 11.24 -0.34 21.08
CA LYS A 108 11.53 -0.80 22.46
C LYS A 108 10.54 -1.88 22.92
N ASN A 109 9.31 -1.82 22.46
CA ASN A 109 8.23 -2.73 22.82
C ASN A 109 7.40 -3.03 21.57
N LYS A 110 6.70 -4.18 21.58
CA LYS A 110 5.66 -4.50 20.61
C LYS A 110 4.33 -3.87 21.03
N THR A 111 3.51 -3.56 20.07
CA THR A 111 2.11 -3.17 20.23
C THR A 111 1.23 -4.36 19.85
N PRO A 112 0.08 -4.62 20.50
CA PRO A 112 -0.89 -5.59 20.00
C PRO A 112 -1.17 -5.36 18.52
N VAL A 113 -1.13 -6.41 17.71
CA VAL A 113 -1.19 -6.26 16.24
C VAL A 113 -2.53 -5.66 15.81
N GLU A 114 -3.60 -6.01 16.51
CA GLU A 114 -4.95 -5.51 16.32
C GLU A 114 -5.10 -3.99 16.51
N ASP A 115 -4.21 -3.38 17.29
CA ASP A 115 -4.19 -1.93 17.51
C ASP A 115 -3.44 -1.17 16.42
N LEU A 116 -2.73 -1.87 15.52
CA LEU A 116 -1.90 -1.26 14.48
C LEU A 116 -2.61 -1.08 13.15
N TYR A 117 -3.71 -1.77 12.91
CA TYR A 117 -4.40 -1.71 11.63
C TYR A 117 -5.90 -1.97 11.74
N THR A 118 -6.62 -1.63 10.69
CA THR A 118 -8.00 -2.05 10.49
C THR A 118 -8.25 -2.37 9.01
N ASN A 119 -8.98 -3.45 8.74
CA ASN A 119 -9.43 -3.83 7.41
C ASN A 119 -10.91 -3.44 7.16
N GLN A 120 -11.52 -2.61 8.04
CA GLN A 120 -12.94 -2.28 7.90
C GLN A 120 -13.28 -1.43 6.67
N PHE A 121 -12.31 -0.70 6.12
CA PHE A 121 -12.52 0.25 5.02
C PHE A 121 -12.22 -0.31 3.63
N ILE A 122 -11.78 -1.57 3.51
CA ILE A 122 -11.45 -2.19 2.22
C ILE A 122 -12.60 -2.98 1.57
N LYS A 123 -13.78 -2.95 2.19
CA LYS A 123 -14.99 -3.67 1.72
C LYS A 123 -15.85 -2.80 0.82
#